data_2534a3a5a2159c6d17dcb2c36ed2fe0b
#
_entry.id   2534a3a5a2159c6d17dcb2c36ed2fe0b
#
_cell.length_a   1.000
_cell.length_b   1.000
_cell.length_c   1.000
_cell.angle_alpha   90.00
_cell.angle_beta   90.00
_cell.angle_gamma   90.00
#
_symmetry.space_group_name_H-M   'P 1'
#
loop_
_entity.id
_entity.type
_entity.pdbx_description
1 polymer ?
#
loop_
_entity_poly.entity_id
_entity_poly.type
_entity_poly.pdbx_seq_one_letter_code
_entity_poly.pdbx_strand_id
1 'polypeptide(L)'
;LGVAGMAREVGVLNRAEVTPVHCAEVKQTIADVFPVDVQAKAHCPRYVGRVIRGVDLSRPTPQWMVERLRRSDIRSIDAVVDVTNYVLLELGQPMHAFDLNQLKGGIVVRLAREGEKLTLLDGQEIALTTDSLVIADQASPLALAGVMGGEASGVTAQTVDLFLESAFFEPIAIAGRARSYGLHTDSSHRFERGVDFELQRKAIERATALLLDIVGGQA
;
A
#
# COMPACT_ATOMS: atom_id res chain seq x y z
N LEU A 1 5.86 -0.57 13.38
CA LEU A 1 5.07 0.56 13.87
C LEU A 1 3.59 0.38 13.50
N GLY A 2 2.81 -0.29 14.37
CA GLY A 2 1.37 -0.50 14.22
C GLY A 2 0.78 -0.93 15.54
N VAL A 3 -0.56 -0.93 15.65
CA VAL A 3 -1.28 -1.30 16.89
C VAL A 3 -0.93 -2.73 17.32
N ALA A 4 -0.83 -3.67 16.39
CA ALA A 4 -0.44 -5.05 16.67
C ALA A 4 0.97 -5.16 17.30
N GLY A 5 1.92 -4.34 16.85
CA GLY A 5 3.25 -4.25 17.44
C GLY A 5 3.23 -3.69 18.85
N MET A 6 2.51 -2.59 19.05
CA MET A 6 2.33 -1.99 20.38
C MET A 6 1.63 -2.94 21.36
N ALA A 7 0.62 -3.66 20.90
CA ALA A 7 -0.07 -4.65 21.72
C ALA A 7 0.88 -5.75 22.20
N ARG A 8 1.80 -6.23 21.35
CA ARG A 8 2.84 -7.20 21.76
C ARG A 8 3.75 -6.63 22.84
N GLU A 9 4.22 -5.40 22.70
CA GLU A 9 5.05 -4.74 23.73
C GLU A 9 4.30 -4.60 25.07
N VAL A 10 3.05 -4.15 25.01
CA VAL A 10 2.20 -4.05 26.21
C VAL A 10 1.99 -5.43 26.85
N GLY A 11 1.76 -6.46 26.03
CA GLY A 11 1.63 -7.85 26.51
C GLY A 11 2.88 -8.32 27.24
N VAL A 12 4.06 -8.09 26.67
CA VAL A 12 5.34 -8.46 27.30
C VAL A 12 5.54 -7.73 28.63
N LEU A 13 5.33 -6.40 28.65
CA LEU A 13 5.51 -5.58 29.85
C LEU A 13 4.54 -5.99 30.98
N ASN A 14 3.32 -6.39 30.65
CA ASN A 14 2.30 -6.77 31.61
C ASN A 14 2.21 -8.29 31.83
N ARG A 15 3.03 -9.10 31.16
CA ARG A 15 2.97 -10.57 31.19
C ARG A 15 1.56 -11.09 30.86
N ALA A 16 0.90 -10.45 29.90
CA ALA A 16 -0.44 -10.76 29.43
C ALA A 16 -0.42 -11.34 28.01
N GLU A 17 -1.29 -12.27 27.74
CA GLU A 17 -1.50 -12.78 26.39
C GLU A 17 -2.15 -11.71 25.50
N VAL A 18 -1.71 -11.63 24.24
CA VAL A 18 -2.25 -10.73 23.23
C VAL A 18 -2.98 -11.54 22.18
N THR A 19 -4.27 -11.28 22.01
CA THR A 19 -5.03 -11.88 20.91
C THR A 19 -4.57 -11.29 19.59
N PRO A 20 -4.02 -12.08 18.66
CA PRO A 20 -3.55 -11.59 17.38
C PRO A 20 -4.72 -11.14 16.50
N VAL A 21 -4.45 -10.18 15.60
CA VAL A 21 -5.41 -9.80 14.57
C VAL A 21 -5.67 -11.02 13.67
N HIS A 22 -6.94 -11.39 13.53
CA HIS A 22 -7.33 -12.46 12.64
C HIS A 22 -7.32 -11.96 11.18
N CYS A 23 -6.46 -12.53 10.35
CA CYS A 23 -6.36 -12.28 8.92
C CYS A 23 -6.66 -13.60 8.19
N ALA A 24 -7.94 -13.87 7.98
CA ALA A 24 -8.36 -15.05 7.24
C ALA A 24 -7.96 -14.93 5.76
N GLU A 25 -7.60 -16.04 5.17
CA GLU A 25 -7.36 -16.12 3.73
C GLU A 25 -8.69 -15.92 2.98
N VAL A 26 -8.68 -15.00 2.01
CA VAL A 26 -9.85 -14.71 1.18
C VAL A 26 -9.89 -15.68 0.01
N LYS A 27 -11.00 -16.41 -0.10
CA LYS A 27 -11.18 -17.34 -1.21
C LYS A 27 -11.16 -16.59 -2.54
N GLN A 28 -10.29 -17.03 -3.45
CA GLN A 28 -10.23 -16.52 -4.81
C GLN A 28 -11.54 -16.83 -5.54
N THR A 29 -12.13 -15.80 -6.16
CA THR A 29 -13.39 -15.88 -6.91
C THR A 29 -13.22 -15.59 -8.40
N ILE A 30 -12.07 -15.02 -8.79
CA ILE A 30 -11.69 -14.74 -10.18
C ILE A 30 -10.30 -15.34 -10.46
N ALA A 31 -10.00 -15.62 -11.72
CA ALA A 31 -8.70 -16.15 -12.14
C ALA A 31 -7.76 -15.08 -12.69
N ASP A 32 -8.08 -13.81 -12.45
CA ASP A 32 -7.31 -12.67 -12.97
C ASP A 32 -5.92 -12.63 -12.38
N VAL A 33 -4.92 -12.53 -13.25
CA VAL A 33 -3.52 -12.33 -12.85
C VAL A 33 -3.00 -11.08 -13.54
N PHE A 34 -2.47 -10.15 -12.77
CA PHE A 34 -1.78 -8.98 -13.30
C PHE A 34 -0.28 -9.18 -13.16
N PRO A 35 0.50 -9.10 -14.26
CA PRO A 35 1.94 -9.41 -14.23
C PRO A 35 2.72 -8.48 -13.30
N VAL A 36 3.68 -9.04 -12.59
CA VAL A 36 4.62 -8.27 -11.74
C VAL A 36 6.04 -8.74 -12.04
N ASP A 37 6.88 -7.79 -12.47
CA ASP A 37 8.32 -8.00 -12.70
C ASP A 37 9.13 -7.18 -11.68
N VAL A 38 9.81 -7.86 -10.78
CA VAL A 38 10.69 -7.21 -9.80
C VAL A 38 12.13 -7.26 -10.31
N GLN A 39 12.55 -6.20 -10.99
CA GLN A 39 13.90 -6.04 -11.52
C GLN A 39 14.90 -5.64 -10.41
N ALA A 40 14.49 -4.77 -9.48
CA ALA A 40 15.30 -4.32 -8.35
C ALA A 40 15.14 -5.24 -7.12
N LYS A 41 15.45 -6.54 -7.27
CA LYS A 41 15.23 -7.57 -6.23
C LYS A 41 15.94 -7.28 -4.91
N ALA A 42 17.11 -6.63 -4.95
CA ALA A 42 17.83 -6.24 -3.73
C ALA A 42 17.11 -5.14 -2.94
N HIS A 43 16.28 -4.31 -3.60
CA HIS A 43 15.56 -3.20 -2.98
C HIS A 43 14.10 -3.57 -2.64
N CYS A 44 13.54 -4.52 -3.38
CA CYS A 44 12.19 -5.07 -3.16
C CYS A 44 12.24 -6.60 -3.23
N PRO A 45 12.67 -7.28 -2.17
CA PRO A 45 12.78 -8.75 -2.19
C PRO A 45 11.42 -9.46 -2.10
N ARG A 46 10.34 -8.75 -1.71
CA ARG A 46 8.99 -9.31 -1.67
C ARG A 46 7.96 -8.30 -2.15
N TYR A 47 7.14 -8.72 -3.10
CA TYR A 47 6.02 -7.95 -3.65
C TYR A 47 4.81 -8.86 -3.80
N VAL A 48 3.70 -8.46 -3.23
CA VAL A 48 2.41 -9.19 -3.32
C VAL A 48 1.40 -8.25 -3.94
N GLY A 49 0.77 -8.71 -5.02
CA GLY A 49 -0.31 -7.98 -5.70
C GLY A 49 -1.61 -8.78 -5.71
N ARG A 50 -2.74 -8.09 -5.74
CA ARG A 50 -4.05 -8.70 -5.91
C ARG A 50 -4.95 -7.84 -6.77
N VAL A 51 -5.63 -8.48 -7.72
CA VAL A 51 -6.71 -7.87 -8.51
C VAL A 51 -8.02 -7.99 -7.75
N ILE A 52 -8.78 -6.89 -7.70
CA ILE A 52 -10.18 -6.89 -7.24
C ILE A 52 -11.02 -6.22 -8.31
N ARG A 53 -12.05 -6.90 -8.81
CA ARG A 53 -12.94 -6.42 -9.86
C ARG A 53 -14.29 -5.99 -9.32
N GLY A 54 -14.88 -4.97 -9.95
CA GLY A 54 -16.27 -4.59 -9.73
C GLY A 54 -16.53 -3.98 -8.36
N VAL A 55 -15.61 -3.16 -7.84
CA VAL A 55 -15.83 -2.42 -6.59
C VAL A 55 -16.80 -1.26 -6.82
N ASP A 56 -17.58 -0.94 -5.80
CA ASP A 56 -18.53 0.17 -5.79
C ASP A 56 -18.06 1.25 -4.82
N LEU A 57 -17.33 2.24 -5.33
CA LEU A 57 -16.78 3.34 -4.53
C LEU A 57 -17.80 4.41 -4.14
N SER A 58 -19.08 4.26 -4.54
CA SER A 58 -20.15 5.10 -3.98
C SER A 58 -20.51 4.73 -2.54
N ARG A 59 -20.09 3.54 -2.08
CA ARG A 59 -20.31 3.08 -0.71
C ARG A 59 -19.35 3.78 0.26
N PRO A 60 -19.86 4.41 1.32
CA PRO A 60 -19.02 5.12 2.27
C PRO A 60 -18.20 4.19 3.16
N THR A 61 -17.08 4.67 3.63
CA THR A 61 -16.32 4.02 4.70
C THR A 61 -17.19 3.86 5.94
N PRO A 62 -17.23 2.68 6.58
CA PRO A 62 -18.00 2.46 7.81
C PRO A 62 -17.55 3.40 8.93
N GLN A 63 -18.51 3.95 9.69
CA GLN A 63 -18.25 4.92 10.75
C GLN A 63 -17.21 4.45 11.78
N TRP A 64 -17.18 3.16 12.10
CA TRP A 64 -16.19 2.63 13.05
C TRP A 64 -14.75 2.77 12.54
N MET A 65 -14.52 2.63 11.21
CA MET A 65 -13.21 2.80 10.60
C MET A 65 -12.84 4.27 10.51
N VAL A 66 -13.76 5.13 10.09
CA VAL A 66 -13.58 6.60 10.08
C VAL A 66 -13.15 7.11 11.46
N GLU A 67 -13.81 6.66 12.54
CA GLU A 67 -13.46 7.06 13.90
C GLU A 67 -12.07 6.56 14.35
N ARG A 68 -11.68 5.34 13.97
CA ARG A 68 -10.34 4.83 14.27
C ARG A 68 -9.25 5.59 13.55
N LEU A 69 -9.46 5.89 12.25
CA LEU A 69 -8.53 6.72 11.46
C LEU A 69 -8.42 8.12 12.05
N ARG A 70 -9.55 8.78 12.34
CA ARG A 70 -9.58 10.12 12.94
C ARG A 70 -8.83 10.18 14.28
N ARG A 71 -8.98 9.19 15.15
CA ARG A 71 -8.26 9.09 16.43
C ARG A 71 -6.76 8.84 16.27
N SER A 72 -6.33 8.45 15.08
CA SER A 72 -4.92 8.24 14.72
C SER A 72 -4.39 9.37 13.84
N ASP A 73 -5.10 10.52 13.79
CA ASP A 73 -4.75 11.72 13.01
C ASP A 73 -4.72 11.47 11.48
N ILE A 74 -5.49 10.48 11.02
CA ILE A 74 -5.66 10.18 9.59
C ILE A 74 -7.06 10.60 9.15
N ARG A 75 -7.12 11.48 8.14
CA ARG A 75 -8.37 11.89 7.52
C ARG A 75 -8.92 10.78 6.63
N SER A 76 -10.19 10.42 6.79
CA SER A 76 -10.91 9.57 5.85
C SER A 76 -11.06 10.26 4.48
N ILE A 77 -10.83 9.53 3.40
CA ILE A 77 -10.85 10.01 2.02
C ILE A 77 -11.91 9.25 1.22
N ASP A 78 -11.68 7.97 1.00
CA ASP A 78 -12.59 7.01 0.37
C ASP A 78 -12.33 5.62 0.96
N ALA A 79 -13.23 4.69 0.70
CA ALA A 79 -13.19 3.38 1.33
C ALA A 79 -11.91 2.58 1.00
N VAL A 80 -11.31 2.76 -0.19
CA VAL A 80 -10.10 2.03 -0.59
C VAL A 80 -8.88 2.58 0.14
N VAL A 81 -8.69 3.90 0.12
CA VAL A 81 -7.61 4.58 0.83
C VAL A 81 -7.75 4.37 2.34
N ASP A 82 -8.96 4.44 2.86
CA ASP A 82 -9.22 4.23 4.29
C ASP A 82 -8.88 2.82 4.74
N VAL A 83 -9.18 1.79 3.92
CA VAL A 83 -8.80 0.40 4.22
C VAL A 83 -7.28 0.25 4.20
N THR A 84 -6.56 0.81 3.23
CA THR A 84 -5.09 0.72 3.20
C THR A 84 -4.46 1.43 4.40
N ASN A 85 -4.96 2.60 4.79
CA ASN A 85 -4.54 3.33 5.98
C ASN A 85 -4.90 2.58 7.28
N TYR A 86 -6.07 1.93 7.32
CA TYR A 86 -6.46 1.14 8.47
C TYR A 86 -5.53 -0.06 8.68
N VAL A 87 -5.19 -0.80 7.61
CA VAL A 87 -4.26 -1.94 7.68
C VAL A 87 -2.85 -1.46 8.06
N LEU A 88 -2.42 -0.31 7.56
CA LEU A 88 -1.15 0.33 7.97
C LEU A 88 -1.13 0.59 9.48
N LEU A 89 -2.20 1.13 10.06
CA LEU A 89 -2.30 1.36 11.51
C LEU A 89 -2.43 0.06 12.30
N GLU A 90 -3.30 -0.86 11.86
CA GLU A 90 -3.59 -2.11 12.57
C GLU A 90 -2.37 -3.02 12.60
N LEU A 91 -1.75 -3.29 11.45
CA LEU A 91 -0.68 -4.27 11.29
C LEU A 91 0.72 -3.66 11.19
N GLY A 92 0.83 -2.40 10.77
CA GLY A 92 2.12 -1.76 10.51
C GLY A 92 2.65 -1.99 9.09
N GLN A 93 1.82 -2.49 8.16
CA GLN A 93 2.14 -2.70 6.75
C GLN A 93 1.54 -1.59 5.89
N PRO A 94 2.38 -0.69 5.33
CA PRO A 94 1.89 0.23 4.31
C PRO A 94 1.48 -0.52 3.05
N MET A 95 0.38 -0.09 2.46
CA MET A 95 -0.19 -0.66 1.25
C MET A 95 -0.54 0.44 0.26
N HIS A 96 -0.65 0.08 -1.01
CA HIS A 96 -1.14 0.96 -2.04
C HIS A 96 -2.22 0.29 -2.88
N ALA A 97 -3.10 1.09 -3.45
CA ALA A 97 -4.12 0.66 -4.40
C ALA A 97 -4.02 1.49 -5.67
N PHE A 98 -3.93 0.81 -6.80
CA PHE A 98 -3.95 1.43 -8.12
C PHE A 98 -5.32 1.21 -8.77
N ASP A 99 -5.77 2.18 -9.56
CA ASP A 99 -6.80 1.96 -10.55
C ASP A 99 -6.25 1.02 -11.63
N LEU A 100 -6.72 -0.21 -11.67
CA LEU A 100 -6.20 -1.23 -12.58
C LEU A 100 -6.35 -0.84 -14.05
N ASN A 101 -7.38 -0.05 -14.39
CA ASN A 101 -7.63 0.38 -15.77
C ASN A 101 -6.63 1.45 -16.25
N GLN A 102 -5.89 2.08 -15.34
CA GLN A 102 -4.82 3.03 -15.68
C GLN A 102 -3.46 2.33 -15.87
N LEU A 103 -3.33 1.06 -15.51
CA LEU A 103 -2.07 0.33 -15.58
C LEU A 103 -1.84 -0.30 -16.96
N LYS A 104 -0.62 -0.23 -17.47
CA LYS A 104 -0.24 -0.71 -18.82
C LYS A 104 0.69 -1.90 -18.75
N GLY A 105 0.19 -3.07 -19.10
CA GLY A 105 0.98 -4.29 -19.35
C GLY A 105 1.47 -5.05 -18.13
N GLY A 106 1.60 -4.45 -16.97
CA GLY A 106 2.06 -5.08 -15.73
C GLY A 106 2.86 -4.14 -14.84
N ILE A 107 3.04 -4.51 -13.60
CA ILE A 107 3.89 -3.78 -12.65
C ILE A 107 5.35 -4.13 -12.89
N VAL A 108 6.21 -3.11 -12.87
CA VAL A 108 7.66 -3.25 -12.92
C VAL A 108 8.28 -2.52 -11.73
N VAL A 109 8.90 -3.25 -10.82
CA VAL A 109 9.62 -2.66 -9.67
C VAL A 109 11.09 -2.51 -10.04
N ARG A 110 11.54 -1.27 -10.21
CA ARG A 110 12.88 -0.95 -10.73
C ARG A 110 13.45 0.34 -10.13
N LEU A 111 14.69 0.62 -10.40
CA LEU A 111 15.24 1.96 -10.20
C LEU A 111 14.73 2.90 -11.29
N ALA A 112 14.61 4.18 -10.97
CA ALA A 112 14.21 5.21 -11.94
C ALA A 112 15.30 5.38 -13.02
N ARG A 113 14.88 5.81 -14.20
CA ARG A 113 15.75 6.12 -15.33
C ARG A 113 16.09 7.61 -15.31
N GLU A 114 17.19 7.96 -15.95
CA GLU A 114 17.57 9.36 -16.11
C GLU A 114 16.47 10.17 -16.81
N GLY A 115 16.15 11.33 -16.25
CA GLY A 115 15.15 12.24 -16.79
C GLY A 115 13.69 11.87 -16.51
N GLU A 116 13.42 10.77 -15.81
CA GLU A 116 12.05 10.43 -15.41
C GLU A 116 11.50 11.43 -14.39
N LYS A 117 10.22 11.73 -14.53
CA LYS A 117 9.45 12.57 -13.61
C LYS A 117 8.21 11.82 -13.14
N LEU A 118 7.69 12.22 -11.99
CA LEU A 118 6.48 11.69 -11.41
C LEU A 118 5.67 12.81 -10.76
N THR A 119 4.40 12.93 -11.11
CA THR A 119 3.45 13.76 -10.36
C THR A 119 2.85 12.91 -9.26
N LEU A 120 3.06 13.32 -8.02
CA LEU A 120 2.61 12.62 -6.82
C LEU A 120 1.14 12.89 -6.52
N LEU A 121 0.54 12.10 -5.61
CA LEU A 121 -0.86 12.25 -5.18
C LEU A 121 -1.19 13.61 -4.54
N ASP A 122 -0.20 14.36 -4.06
CA ASP A 122 -0.35 15.72 -3.55
C ASP A 122 -0.22 16.81 -4.63
N GLY A 123 -0.06 16.41 -5.91
CA GLY A 123 0.11 17.28 -7.05
C GLY A 123 1.54 17.80 -7.28
N GLN A 124 2.50 17.44 -6.42
CA GLN A 124 3.90 17.82 -6.61
C GLN A 124 4.52 17.02 -7.76
N GLU A 125 5.10 17.69 -8.77
CA GLU A 125 5.96 17.05 -9.76
C GLU A 125 7.39 16.95 -9.22
N ILE A 126 7.94 15.73 -9.18
CA ILE A 126 9.31 15.46 -8.79
C ILE A 126 10.14 14.93 -9.97
N ALA A 127 11.40 15.35 -10.07
CA ALA A 127 12.38 14.76 -10.97
C ALA A 127 13.05 13.57 -10.24
N LEU A 128 12.88 12.37 -10.78
CA LEU A 128 13.40 11.15 -10.15
C LEU A 128 14.92 11.04 -10.35
N THR A 129 15.63 10.67 -9.30
CA THR A 129 17.06 10.33 -9.36
C THR A 129 17.23 8.84 -9.67
N THR A 130 18.30 8.46 -10.36
CA THR A 130 18.53 7.09 -10.84
C THR A 130 18.73 6.05 -9.73
N ASP A 131 18.90 6.48 -8.50
CA ASP A 131 18.95 5.65 -7.29
C ASP A 131 17.60 5.57 -6.54
N SER A 132 16.55 6.19 -7.07
CA SER A 132 15.19 6.10 -6.51
C SER A 132 14.51 4.82 -6.97
N LEU A 133 14.01 4.04 -6.01
CA LEU A 133 13.17 2.88 -6.31
C LEU A 133 11.77 3.37 -6.72
N VAL A 134 11.27 2.86 -7.82
CA VAL A 134 9.93 3.18 -8.33
C VAL A 134 9.12 1.92 -8.57
N ILE A 135 7.81 2.05 -8.34
CA ILE A 135 6.82 1.16 -8.94
C ILE A 135 6.46 1.80 -10.27
N ALA A 136 6.62 1.06 -11.34
CA ALA A 136 6.32 1.49 -12.70
C ALA A 136 5.41 0.49 -13.39
N ASP A 137 4.87 0.88 -14.53
CA ASP A 137 4.34 -0.05 -15.51
C ASP A 137 5.24 -0.09 -16.75
N GLN A 138 4.75 -0.62 -17.86
CA GLN A 138 5.53 -0.67 -19.10
C GLN A 138 5.72 0.71 -19.74
N ALA A 139 4.95 1.72 -19.36
CA ALA A 139 4.97 3.06 -19.95
C ALA A 139 5.73 4.07 -19.09
N SER A 140 5.50 4.12 -17.77
CA SER A 140 5.97 5.20 -16.90
C SER A 140 6.08 4.80 -15.44
N PRO A 141 6.79 5.58 -14.59
CA PRO A 141 6.73 5.44 -13.14
C PRO A 141 5.32 5.79 -12.64
N LEU A 142 4.83 4.99 -11.69
CA LEU A 142 3.50 5.10 -11.08
C LEU A 142 3.56 5.54 -9.62
N ALA A 143 4.67 5.25 -8.92
CA ALA A 143 4.86 5.60 -7.52
C ALA A 143 6.35 5.71 -7.18
N LEU A 144 6.67 6.59 -6.24
CA LEU A 144 7.95 6.55 -5.52
C LEU A 144 7.80 5.46 -4.44
N ALA A 145 8.46 4.32 -4.65
CA ALA A 145 8.26 3.10 -3.87
C ALA A 145 8.48 3.32 -2.37
N GLY A 146 7.53 2.88 -1.57
CA GLY A 146 7.57 3.03 -0.12
C GLY A 146 7.38 4.45 0.41
N VAL A 147 7.14 5.44 -0.46
CA VAL A 147 6.98 6.84 -0.08
C VAL A 147 5.59 7.36 -0.44
N MET A 148 5.28 7.49 -1.73
CA MET A 148 4.02 8.08 -2.19
C MET A 148 3.65 7.61 -3.60
N GLY A 149 2.37 7.34 -3.81
CA GLY A 149 1.80 7.03 -5.12
C GLY A 149 1.79 8.22 -6.08
N GLY A 150 1.70 7.95 -7.37
CA GLY A 150 1.49 8.95 -8.41
C GLY A 150 0.00 9.20 -8.65
N GLU A 151 -0.30 10.43 -9.08
CA GLU A 151 -1.67 10.90 -9.34
C GLU A 151 -2.34 10.11 -10.47
N ALA A 152 -1.62 9.86 -11.57
CA ALA A 152 -2.18 9.28 -12.80
C ALA A 152 -2.73 7.84 -12.64
N SER A 153 -2.27 7.09 -11.64
CA SER A 153 -2.70 5.72 -11.36
C SER A 153 -3.47 5.58 -10.04
N GLY A 154 -3.75 6.70 -9.37
CA GLY A 154 -4.51 6.74 -8.13
C GLY A 154 -5.97 6.32 -8.31
N VAL A 155 -6.56 5.85 -7.23
CA VAL A 155 -7.99 5.52 -7.16
C VAL A 155 -8.81 6.81 -7.23
N THR A 156 -9.90 6.78 -8.00
CA THR A 156 -10.86 7.87 -8.15
C THR A 156 -12.29 7.38 -7.92
N ALA A 157 -13.25 8.28 -7.84
CA ALA A 157 -14.66 7.91 -7.70
C ALA A 157 -15.21 7.06 -8.89
N GLN A 158 -14.50 7.03 -10.02
CA GLN A 158 -14.85 6.25 -11.20
C GLN A 158 -14.16 4.88 -11.27
N THR A 159 -13.24 4.62 -10.36
CA THR A 159 -12.51 3.35 -10.33
C THR A 159 -13.46 2.19 -9.97
N VAL A 160 -13.43 1.16 -10.80
CA VAL A 160 -14.23 -0.07 -10.61
C VAL A 160 -13.38 -1.32 -10.43
N ASP A 161 -12.11 -1.26 -10.81
CA ASP A 161 -11.17 -2.36 -10.71
C ASP A 161 -9.88 -1.90 -10.03
N LEU A 162 -9.40 -2.68 -9.08
CA LEU A 162 -8.25 -2.35 -8.27
C LEU A 162 -7.08 -3.32 -8.49
N PHE A 163 -5.87 -2.80 -8.41
CA PHE A 163 -4.70 -3.60 -8.13
C PHE A 163 -4.13 -3.19 -6.76
N LEU A 164 -4.23 -4.09 -5.78
CA LEU A 164 -3.65 -3.87 -4.45
C LEU A 164 -2.19 -4.26 -4.44
N GLU A 165 -1.38 -3.44 -3.78
CA GLU A 165 0.04 -3.69 -3.51
C GLU A 165 0.27 -3.88 -2.01
N SER A 166 1.03 -4.91 -1.67
CA SER A 166 1.65 -5.08 -0.36
C SER A 166 3.08 -5.57 -0.55
N ALA A 167 4.06 -4.71 -0.28
CA ALA A 167 5.45 -5.01 -0.56
C ALA A 167 6.33 -4.91 0.68
N PHE A 168 7.50 -5.56 0.62
CA PHE A 168 8.62 -5.28 1.50
C PHE A 168 9.69 -4.56 0.69
N PHE A 169 10.06 -3.38 1.15
CA PHE A 169 11.20 -2.65 0.61
C PHE A 169 12.34 -2.68 1.63
N GLU A 170 13.56 -2.88 1.14
CA GLU A 170 14.74 -2.83 1.99
C GLU A 170 14.84 -1.46 2.68
N PRO A 171 14.95 -1.41 4.01
CA PRO A 171 14.97 -0.15 4.75
C PRO A 171 16.03 0.85 4.25
N ILE A 172 17.21 0.37 3.88
CA ILE A 172 18.31 1.22 3.37
C ILE A 172 17.92 1.85 2.02
N ALA A 173 17.15 1.17 1.18
CA ALA A 173 16.71 1.71 -0.10
C ALA A 173 15.71 2.87 0.07
N ILE A 174 14.94 2.88 1.17
CA ILE A 174 13.94 3.91 1.47
C ILE A 174 14.49 5.00 2.39
N ALA A 175 15.49 4.67 3.22
CA ALA A 175 16.03 5.59 4.22
C ALA A 175 16.51 6.92 3.61
N GLY A 176 15.93 8.02 4.10
CA GLY A 176 16.24 9.37 3.63
C GLY A 176 15.62 9.75 2.27
N ARG A 177 15.06 8.80 1.55
CA ARG A 177 14.54 9.05 0.19
C ARG A 177 13.36 10.02 0.20
N ALA A 178 12.41 9.88 1.10
CA ALA A 178 11.32 10.84 1.25
C ALA A 178 11.86 12.27 1.49
N ARG A 179 12.81 12.42 2.40
CA ARG A 179 13.42 13.72 2.73
C ARG A 179 14.16 14.36 1.55
N SER A 180 14.81 13.57 0.68
CA SER A 180 15.49 14.12 -0.51
C SER A 180 14.52 14.76 -1.50
N TYR A 181 13.23 14.41 -1.44
CA TYR A 181 12.15 15.02 -2.22
C TYR A 181 11.29 16.00 -1.41
N GLY A 182 11.71 16.35 -0.18
CA GLY A 182 10.93 17.24 0.69
C GLY A 182 9.67 16.60 1.27
N LEU A 183 9.59 15.25 1.27
CA LEU A 183 8.43 14.50 1.69
C LEU A 183 8.63 13.88 3.08
N HIS A 184 7.52 13.70 3.79
CA HIS A 184 7.43 12.92 5.01
C HIS A 184 6.08 12.20 5.04
N THR A 185 6.10 10.85 4.97
CA THR A 185 4.87 10.06 4.90
C THR A 185 4.86 8.94 5.95
N ASP A 186 3.68 8.52 6.37
CA ASP A 186 3.49 7.37 7.25
C ASP A 186 4.06 6.08 6.67
N SER A 187 4.03 5.96 5.35
CA SER A 187 4.62 4.85 4.60
C SER A 187 6.15 4.85 4.73
N SER A 188 6.82 5.96 4.33
CA SER A 188 8.27 6.06 4.38
C SER A 188 8.81 5.92 5.81
N HIS A 189 8.11 6.49 6.80
CA HIS A 189 8.46 6.37 8.21
C HIS A 189 8.52 4.90 8.68
N ARG A 190 7.65 4.04 8.16
CA ARG A 190 7.63 2.61 8.48
C ARG A 190 8.67 1.83 7.70
N PHE A 191 8.73 2.02 6.38
CA PHE A 191 9.68 1.28 5.55
C PHE A 191 11.14 1.57 5.89
N GLU A 192 11.52 2.83 6.15
CA GLU A 192 12.89 3.17 6.53
C GLU A 192 13.33 2.58 7.88
N ARG A 193 12.39 2.18 8.74
CA ARG A 193 12.66 1.50 10.03
C ARG A 193 12.49 -0.01 9.95
N GLY A 194 12.01 -0.51 8.82
CA GLY A 194 11.69 -1.90 8.58
C GLY A 194 10.25 -2.26 8.95
N VAL A 195 9.57 -2.89 8.03
CA VAL A 195 8.31 -3.61 8.23
C VAL A 195 8.60 -5.10 8.41
N ASP A 196 7.66 -5.85 8.93
CA ASP A 196 7.80 -7.30 9.05
C ASP A 196 7.86 -7.95 7.66
N PHE A 197 8.93 -8.69 7.39
CA PHE A 197 9.18 -9.33 6.09
C PHE A 197 8.11 -10.38 5.71
N GLU A 198 7.39 -10.94 6.66
CA GLU A 198 6.38 -11.97 6.40
C GLU A 198 4.94 -11.44 6.43
N LEU A 199 4.77 -10.15 6.64
CA LEU A 199 3.44 -9.56 6.86
C LEU A 199 2.66 -9.31 5.56
N GLN A 200 3.32 -9.17 4.41
CA GLN A 200 2.72 -8.70 3.16
C GLN A 200 1.50 -9.53 2.73
N ARG A 201 1.60 -10.86 2.83
CA ARG A 201 0.47 -11.73 2.49
C ARG A 201 -0.69 -11.57 3.46
N LYS A 202 -0.42 -11.51 4.76
CA LYS A 202 -1.47 -11.29 5.77
C LYS A 202 -2.17 -9.94 5.58
N ALA A 203 -1.39 -8.90 5.28
CA ALA A 203 -1.92 -7.56 5.09
C ALA A 203 -2.83 -7.48 3.86
N ILE A 204 -2.44 -8.09 2.74
CA ILE A 204 -3.27 -8.07 1.53
C ILE A 204 -4.55 -8.89 1.71
N GLU A 205 -4.51 -10.01 2.44
CA GLU A 205 -5.71 -10.77 2.81
C GLU A 205 -6.64 -9.91 3.68
N ARG A 206 -6.09 -9.24 4.69
CA ARG A 206 -6.86 -8.36 5.58
C ARG A 206 -7.51 -7.21 4.82
N ALA A 207 -6.76 -6.53 3.96
CA ALA A 207 -7.27 -5.43 3.13
C ALA A 207 -8.36 -5.94 2.16
N THR A 208 -8.12 -7.07 1.50
CA THR A 208 -9.10 -7.68 0.59
C THR A 208 -10.40 -8.00 1.31
N ALA A 209 -10.35 -8.65 2.47
CA ALA A 209 -11.55 -8.97 3.25
C ALA A 209 -12.35 -7.71 3.60
N LEU A 210 -11.68 -6.64 4.05
CA LEU A 210 -12.32 -5.36 4.37
C LEU A 210 -12.92 -4.69 3.12
N LEU A 211 -12.21 -4.69 2.00
CA LEU A 211 -12.72 -4.10 0.76
C LEU A 211 -13.95 -4.84 0.25
N LEU A 212 -13.91 -6.18 0.19
CA LEU A 212 -15.07 -6.96 -0.25
C LEU A 212 -16.31 -6.75 0.64
N ASP A 213 -16.12 -6.57 1.95
CA ASP A 213 -17.19 -6.27 2.90
C ASP A 213 -17.77 -4.86 2.70
N ILE A 214 -16.93 -3.86 2.43
CA ILE A 214 -17.33 -2.44 2.36
C ILE A 214 -17.81 -2.08 0.96
N VAL A 215 -17.00 -2.31 -0.06
CA VAL A 215 -17.25 -1.85 -1.44
C VAL A 215 -17.64 -3.00 -2.38
N GLY A 216 -17.65 -4.23 -1.89
CA GLY A 216 -17.97 -5.40 -2.70
C GLY A 216 -16.88 -5.75 -3.71
N GLY A 217 -17.29 -6.44 -4.78
CA GLY A 217 -16.38 -6.89 -5.82
C GLY A 217 -16.04 -8.37 -5.74
N GLN A 218 -15.05 -8.76 -6.56
CA GLN A 218 -14.54 -10.14 -6.68
C GLN A 218 -13.01 -10.11 -6.66
N ALA A 219 -12.38 -11.06 -5.95
CA ALA A 219 -10.93 -11.16 -5.80
C ALA A 219 -10.39 -12.54 -6.19
#